data_3e0d91c36e1fdbe5996411136a91afb5
#
_entry.id   3e0d91c36e1fdbe5996411136a91afb5
#
_cell.length_a   1.000
_cell.length_b   1.000
_cell.length_c   1.000
_cell.angle_alpha   90.00
_cell.angle_beta   90.00
_cell.angle_gamma   90.00
#
_symmetry.space_group_name_H-M   'P 1'
#
loop_
_entity.id
_entity.type
_entity.pdbx_description
1 polymer ?
#
loop_
_entity_poly.entity_id
_entity_poly.type
_entity_poly.pdbx_seq_one_letter_code
_entity_poly.pdbx_strand_id
1 'polypeptide(L)'
;MITGGEGGLGRAMRARLEREGYEVESLDLVNGFDVTDPAAWERVEAVDLAVLNAGILTAEIDLTKLSTEDYRRAVAVNVDGVVFGVRRLAQVMDGGTIIATASLAGLVGMPLDSIYSLTKHAVVGFVRSIAPVLAPIKVNAICPGIADTPMLDQHGQRELFEEAGFPLLQPEEVAEAMWLAANSEGSGECWFVQPGREPAPFRFANVPGPRRAGDTVGLPPIAT
;
A
#
# COMPACT_ATOMS: atom_id res chain seq x y z
N MET A 1 1.74 -3.34 -14.54
CA MET A 1 1.81 -4.59 -13.76
C MET A 1 1.11 -4.46 -12.42
N ILE A 2 0.66 -5.57 -11.81
CA ILE A 2 0.06 -5.57 -10.48
C ILE A 2 0.51 -6.79 -9.67
N THR A 3 0.95 -6.60 -8.42
CA THR A 3 1.23 -7.73 -7.51
C THR A 3 -0.01 -8.11 -6.72
N GLY A 4 -0.20 -9.41 -6.42
CA GLY A 4 -1.43 -9.90 -5.80
C GLY A 4 -2.66 -9.66 -6.68
N GLY A 5 -2.47 -9.72 -8.01
CA GLY A 5 -3.51 -9.40 -8.99
C GLY A 5 -4.66 -10.40 -9.05
N GLU A 6 -4.49 -11.58 -8.46
CA GLU A 6 -5.54 -12.61 -8.36
C GLU A 6 -6.31 -12.53 -7.03
N GLY A 7 -5.96 -11.62 -6.13
CA GLY A 7 -6.69 -11.32 -4.91
C GLY A 7 -7.93 -10.43 -5.14
N GLY A 8 -8.72 -10.18 -4.08
CA GLY A 8 -9.96 -9.41 -4.17
C GLY A 8 -9.77 -8.00 -4.74
N LEU A 9 -8.93 -7.18 -4.12
CA LEU A 9 -8.60 -5.83 -4.62
C LEU A 9 -7.85 -5.89 -5.94
N GLY A 10 -6.90 -6.83 -6.09
CA GLY A 10 -6.07 -6.97 -7.28
C GLY A 10 -6.89 -7.17 -8.54
N ARG A 11 -7.90 -8.04 -8.51
CA ARG A 11 -8.79 -8.26 -9.67
C ARG A 11 -9.57 -7.01 -10.05
N ALA A 12 -10.10 -6.27 -9.07
CA ALA A 12 -10.84 -5.05 -9.35
C ALA A 12 -9.93 -3.96 -9.93
N MET A 13 -8.71 -3.80 -9.40
CA MET A 13 -7.73 -2.86 -9.93
C MET A 13 -7.28 -3.25 -11.34
N ARG A 14 -7.04 -4.53 -11.60
CA ARG A 14 -6.73 -5.03 -12.94
C ARG A 14 -7.85 -4.70 -13.92
N ALA A 15 -9.08 -5.05 -13.59
CA ALA A 15 -10.24 -4.75 -14.44
C ALA A 15 -10.43 -3.24 -14.68
N ARG A 16 -10.07 -2.39 -13.68
CA ARG A 16 -10.11 -0.93 -13.82
C ARG A 16 -9.08 -0.45 -14.84
N LEU A 17 -7.85 -0.97 -14.79
CA LEU A 17 -6.77 -0.61 -15.71
C LEU A 17 -7.04 -1.12 -17.13
N GLU A 18 -7.54 -2.34 -17.28
CA GLU A 18 -7.90 -2.92 -18.57
C GLU A 18 -9.00 -2.10 -19.28
N ARG A 19 -9.96 -1.53 -18.53
CA ARG A 19 -10.98 -0.61 -19.09
C ARG A 19 -10.38 0.69 -19.63
N GLU A 20 -9.25 1.13 -19.11
CA GLU A 20 -8.49 2.29 -19.61
C GLU A 20 -7.53 1.94 -20.76
N GLY A 21 -7.54 0.67 -21.20
CA GLY A 21 -6.73 0.21 -22.31
C GLY A 21 -5.32 -0.26 -21.95
N TYR A 22 -5.00 -0.42 -20.66
CA TYR A 22 -3.72 -1.00 -20.25
C TYR A 22 -3.69 -2.50 -20.51
N GLU A 23 -2.56 -3.01 -20.98
CA GLU A 23 -2.21 -4.41 -20.88
C GLU A 23 -1.64 -4.67 -19.47
N VAL A 24 -2.30 -5.53 -18.69
CA VAL A 24 -1.98 -5.71 -17.26
C VAL A 24 -1.37 -7.07 -16.98
N GLU A 25 -0.09 -7.09 -16.65
CA GLU A 25 0.58 -8.28 -16.11
C GLU A 25 0.22 -8.46 -14.64
N SER A 26 -0.32 -9.66 -14.30
CA SER A 26 -0.64 -10.05 -12.93
C SER A 26 0.50 -10.90 -12.36
N LEU A 27 1.21 -10.34 -11.39
CA LEU A 27 2.30 -11.00 -10.65
C LEU A 27 1.75 -11.50 -9.31
N ASP A 28 1.49 -12.80 -9.23
CA ASP A 28 0.84 -13.40 -8.06
C ASP A 28 1.49 -14.73 -7.71
N LEU A 29 1.41 -15.13 -6.45
CA LEU A 29 1.93 -16.41 -5.98
C LEU A 29 1.32 -17.60 -6.73
N VAL A 30 0.04 -17.51 -7.09
CA VAL A 30 -0.64 -18.56 -7.90
C VAL A 30 -0.08 -18.66 -9.33
N ASN A 31 0.55 -17.59 -9.81
CA ASN A 31 1.23 -17.53 -11.11
C ASN A 31 2.76 -17.73 -10.99
N GLY A 32 3.23 -18.15 -9.80
CA GLY A 32 4.64 -18.42 -9.54
C GLY A 32 5.49 -17.15 -9.33
N PHE A 33 4.88 -16.04 -8.91
CA PHE A 33 5.59 -14.83 -8.51
C PHE A 33 5.47 -14.62 -6.99
N ASP A 34 6.55 -14.88 -6.27
CA ASP A 34 6.65 -14.60 -4.85
C ASP A 34 7.28 -13.23 -4.62
N VAL A 35 6.51 -12.26 -4.10
CA VAL A 35 6.99 -10.91 -3.80
C VAL A 35 8.09 -10.88 -2.75
N THR A 36 8.22 -11.95 -1.96
CA THR A 36 9.25 -12.07 -0.91
C THR A 36 10.59 -12.55 -1.44
N ASP A 37 10.63 -13.09 -2.66
CA ASP A 37 11.85 -13.55 -3.31
C ASP A 37 12.50 -12.42 -4.13
N PRO A 38 13.65 -11.88 -3.71
CA PRO A 38 14.35 -10.84 -4.48
C PRO A 38 14.69 -11.26 -5.92
N ALA A 39 14.95 -12.55 -6.16
CA ALA A 39 15.28 -13.05 -7.48
C ALA A 39 14.07 -13.05 -8.43
N ALA A 40 12.85 -13.19 -7.91
CA ALA A 40 11.65 -13.08 -8.72
C ALA A 40 11.51 -11.69 -9.36
N TRP A 41 11.97 -10.65 -8.68
CA TRP A 41 11.91 -9.26 -9.16
C TRP A 41 12.89 -8.98 -10.30
N GLU A 42 13.98 -9.74 -10.45
CA GLU A 42 14.97 -9.50 -11.50
C GLU A 42 14.38 -9.62 -12.92
N ARG A 43 13.30 -10.38 -13.07
CA ARG A 43 12.59 -10.57 -14.35
C ARG A 43 11.59 -9.45 -14.69
N VAL A 44 11.28 -8.56 -13.72
CA VAL A 44 10.34 -7.45 -13.94
C VAL A 44 10.99 -6.40 -14.81
N GLU A 45 10.33 -6.03 -15.89
CA GLU A 45 10.75 -5.00 -16.84
C GLU A 45 10.10 -3.65 -16.54
N ALA A 46 10.46 -2.63 -17.32
CA ALA A 46 9.87 -1.29 -17.22
C ALA A 46 8.39 -1.33 -17.58
N VAL A 47 7.59 -0.55 -16.83
CA VAL A 47 6.13 -0.39 -17.03
C VAL A 47 5.76 1.07 -16.85
N ASP A 48 4.64 1.49 -17.44
CA ASP A 48 4.11 2.85 -17.24
C ASP A 48 3.45 3.02 -15.86
N LEU A 49 2.84 1.94 -15.36
CA LEU A 49 2.16 1.90 -14.07
C LEU A 49 2.38 0.58 -13.36
N ALA A 50 2.87 0.65 -12.13
CA ALA A 50 3.02 -0.49 -11.24
C ALA A 50 2.12 -0.35 -10.02
N VAL A 51 1.37 -1.41 -9.68
CA VAL A 51 0.57 -1.49 -8.46
C VAL A 51 1.14 -2.57 -7.55
N LEU A 52 1.79 -2.17 -6.47
CA LEU A 52 2.34 -3.07 -5.47
C LEU A 52 1.26 -3.35 -4.42
N ASN A 53 0.39 -4.33 -4.74
CA ASN A 53 -0.83 -4.58 -4.00
C ASN A 53 -0.78 -5.82 -3.10
N ALA A 54 0.11 -6.77 -3.36
CA ALA A 54 0.22 -7.99 -2.55
C ALA A 54 0.31 -7.68 -1.05
N GLY A 55 -0.46 -8.39 -0.24
CA GLY A 55 -0.48 -8.20 1.21
C GLY A 55 -1.30 -9.26 1.92
N ILE A 56 -0.98 -9.50 3.18
CA ILE A 56 -1.64 -10.47 4.05
C ILE A 56 -1.91 -9.87 5.44
N LEU A 57 -2.92 -10.39 6.14
CA LEU A 57 -3.07 -10.20 7.59
C LEU A 57 -2.10 -11.12 8.33
N THR A 58 -1.89 -10.89 9.62
CA THR A 58 -1.20 -11.88 10.46
C THR A 58 -2.09 -13.09 10.73
N ALA A 59 -1.49 -14.26 10.88
CA ALA A 59 -2.23 -15.48 11.21
C ALA A 59 -2.77 -15.48 12.66
N GLU A 60 -2.19 -14.65 13.53
CA GLU A 60 -2.55 -14.50 14.95
C GLU A 60 -2.60 -13.01 15.31
N ILE A 61 -3.70 -12.57 15.90
CA ILE A 61 -3.91 -11.18 16.34
C ILE A 61 -3.49 -10.96 17.81
N ASP A 62 -3.47 -12.01 18.62
CA ASP A 62 -2.95 -11.96 19.98
C ASP A 62 -1.40 -11.95 19.95
N LEU A 63 -0.82 -10.78 20.17
CA LEU A 63 0.62 -10.58 20.12
C LEU A 63 1.40 -11.56 21.04
N THR A 64 0.79 -12.03 22.13
CA THR A 64 1.44 -12.97 23.06
C THR A 64 1.54 -14.39 22.51
N LYS A 65 0.75 -14.71 21.49
CA LYS A 65 0.69 -16.01 20.82
C LYS A 65 1.32 -15.98 19.42
N LEU A 66 1.56 -14.78 18.90
CA LEU A 66 2.12 -14.61 17.57
C LEU A 66 3.47 -15.31 17.43
N SER A 67 3.59 -16.21 16.46
CA SER A 67 4.86 -16.87 16.16
C SER A 67 5.83 -15.90 15.48
N THR A 68 7.14 -16.14 15.66
CA THR A 68 8.17 -15.40 14.93
C THR A 68 8.07 -15.62 13.42
N GLU A 69 7.59 -16.78 12.98
CA GLU A 69 7.39 -17.12 11.58
C GLU A 69 6.27 -16.29 10.96
N ASP A 70 5.10 -16.21 11.60
CA ASP A 70 3.97 -15.40 11.12
C ASP A 70 4.32 -13.91 11.08
N TYR A 71 5.02 -13.42 12.11
CA TYR A 71 5.55 -12.07 12.10
C TYR A 71 6.46 -11.81 10.89
N ARG A 72 7.46 -12.68 10.66
CA ARG A 72 8.39 -12.53 9.55
C ARG A 72 7.69 -12.63 8.21
N ARG A 73 6.74 -13.54 8.07
CA ARG A 73 5.94 -13.69 6.85
C ARG A 73 5.14 -12.41 6.54
N ALA A 74 4.48 -11.83 7.55
CA ALA A 74 3.73 -10.58 7.37
C ALA A 74 4.66 -9.43 6.93
N VAL A 75 5.84 -9.30 7.55
CA VAL A 75 6.84 -8.29 7.16
C VAL A 75 7.36 -8.55 5.75
N ALA A 76 7.74 -9.79 5.42
CA ALA A 76 8.28 -10.14 4.12
C ALA A 76 7.29 -9.83 2.98
N VAL A 77 6.00 -10.18 3.14
CA VAL A 77 5.01 -9.90 2.10
C VAL A 77 4.67 -8.42 2.05
N ASN A 78 4.30 -7.82 3.18
CA ASN A 78 3.71 -6.48 3.21
C ASN A 78 4.74 -5.35 3.11
N VAL A 79 5.98 -5.58 3.52
CA VAL A 79 7.04 -4.56 3.53
C VAL A 79 8.12 -4.88 2.50
N ASP A 80 8.79 -6.05 2.63
CA ASP A 80 9.91 -6.38 1.74
C ASP A 80 9.44 -6.47 0.29
N GLY A 81 8.26 -7.05 0.02
CA GLY A 81 7.64 -7.10 -1.31
C GLY A 81 7.49 -5.72 -1.94
N VAL A 82 7.05 -4.71 -1.15
CA VAL A 82 6.95 -3.33 -1.64
C VAL A 82 8.33 -2.71 -1.86
N VAL A 83 9.26 -2.91 -0.93
CA VAL A 83 10.62 -2.37 -1.03
C VAL A 83 11.37 -2.97 -2.22
N PHE A 84 11.29 -4.29 -2.43
CA PHE A 84 11.92 -4.95 -3.57
C PHE A 84 11.31 -4.49 -4.89
N GLY A 85 9.97 -4.35 -4.93
CA GLY A 85 9.26 -3.83 -6.09
C GLY A 85 9.70 -2.42 -6.45
N VAL A 86 9.66 -1.47 -5.51
CA VAL A 86 10.12 -0.10 -5.76
C VAL A 86 11.58 -0.06 -6.16
N ARG A 87 12.45 -0.83 -5.49
CA ARG A 87 13.88 -0.91 -5.84
C ARG A 87 14.09 -1.38 -7.27
N ARG A 88 13.39 -2.44 -7.70
CA ARG A 88 13.50 -2.95 -9.07
C ARG A 88 12.97 -1.96 -10.10
N LEU A 89 11.79 -1.41 -9.86
CA LEU A 89 11.16 -0.45 -10.76
C LEU A 89 12.02 0.82 -10.92
N ALA A 90 12.65 1.29 -9.85
CA ALA A 90 13.59 2.41 -9.89
C ALA A 90 14.85 2.14 -10.75
N GLN A 91 15.20 0.86 -10.99
CA GLN A 91 16.33 0.48 -11.84
C GLN A 91 15.96 0.41 -13.32
N VAL A 92 14.69 0.19 -13.64
CA VAL A 92 14.26 -0.11 -15.02
C VAL A 92 13.31 0.92 -15.62
N MET A 93 12.67 1.76 -14.80
CA MET A 93 11.75 2.80 -15.26
C MET A 93 12.47 4.14 -15.41
N ASP A 94 12.14 4.88 -16.47
CA ASP A 94 12.60 6.26 -16.70
C ASP A 94 11.56 7.31 -16.31
N GLY A 95 10.39 6.89 -15.88
CA GLY A 95 9.23 7.70 -15.48
C GLY A 95 8.03 6.82 -15.18
N GLY A 96 6.82 7.39 -15.15
CA GLY A 96 5.60 6.64 -14.82
C GLY A 96 5.24 6.69 -13.35
N THR A 97 4.38 5.77 -12.90
CA THR A 97 3.82 5.83 -11.55
C THR A 97 3.88 4.47 -10.84
N ILE A 98 4.22 4.48 -9.56
CA ILE A 98 4.14 3.34 -8.66
C ILE A 98 3.08 3.62 -7.59
N ILE A 99 2.10 2.73 -7.44
CA ILE A 99 1.10 2.77 -6.38
C ILE A 99 1.34 1.63 -5.40
N ALA A 100 1.50 1.94 -4.12
CA ALA A 100 1.57 0.93 -3.08
C ALA A 100 0.23 0.81 -2.35
N THR A 101 -0.27 -0.42 -2.15
CA THR A 101 -1.46 -0.66 -1.32
C THR A 101 -1.07 -0.70 0.15
N ALA A 102 -1.22 0.45 0.82
CA ALA A 102 -1.13 0.55 2.27
C ALA A 102 -2.46 0.14 2.94
N SER A 103 -2.95 0.91 3.88
CA SER A 103 -4.24 0.74 4.56
C SER A 103 -4.51 1.96 5.44
N LEU A 104 -5.73 2.20 5.87
CA LEU A 104 -6.00 3.11 7.02
C LEU A 104 -5.25 2.66 8.27
N ALA A 105 -4.99 1.35 8.43
CA ALA A 105 -4.11 0.81 9.48
C ALA A 105 -2.65 1.30 9.39
N GLY A 106 -2.26 1.95 8.30
CA GLY A 106 -0.97 2.64 8.15
C GLY A 106 -1.04 4.14 8.48
N LEU A 107 -2.23 4.68 8.70
CA LEU A 107 -2.46 6.09 9.04
C LEU A 107 -2.87 6.27 10.51
N VAL A 108 -3.54 5.25 11.07
CA VAL A 108 -4.03 5.23 12.45
C VAL A 108 -3.76 3.87 13.09
N GLY A 109 -3.75 3.81 14.43
CA GLY A 109 -3.61 2.54 15.15
C GLY A 109 -4.80 1.61 14.87
N MET A 110 -4.52 0.33 14.63
CA MET A 110 -5.51 -0.72 14.40
C MET A 110 -5.36 -1.82 15.48
N PRO A 111 -6.19 -1.81 16.53
CA PRO A 111 -6.05 -2.79 17.63
C PRO A 111 -6.32 -4.25 17.20
N LEU A 112 -7.09 -4.46 16.12
CA LEU A 112 -7.46 -5.80 15.64
C LEU A 112 -6.28 -6.60 15.08
N ASP A 113 -5.25 -5.93 14.54
CA ASP A 113 -4.01 -6.57 14.07
C ASP A 113 -2.86 -5.56 14.13
N SER A 114 -2.15 -5.57 15.27
CA SER A 114 -1.08 -4.60 15.52
C SER A 114 0.13 -4.79 14.60
N ILE A 115 0.41 -6.02 14.17
CA ILE A 115 1.52 -6.32 13.25
C ILE A 115 1.16 -5.92 11.82
N TYR A 116 -0.07 -6.18 11.39
CA TYR A 116 -0.54 -5.64 10.11
C TYR A 116 -0.44 -4.11 10.10
N SER A 117 -0.90 -3.45 11.18
CA SER A 117 -0.78 -2.00 11.33
C SER A 117 0.68 -1.53 11.25
N LEU A 118 1.62 -2.21 11.93
CA LEU A 118 3.06 -1.94 11.84
C LEU A 118 3.54 -2.01 10.39
N THR A 119 3.19 -3.07 9.64
CA THR A 119 3.62 -3.21 8.25
C THR A 119 3.06 -2.11 7.35
N LYS A 120 1.80 -1.72 7.54
CA LYS A 120 1.17 -0.67 6.73
C LYS A 120 1.67 0.74 7.08
N HIS A 121 2.04 1.01 8.34
CA HIS A 121 2.77 2.22 8.70
C HIS A 121 4.17 2.27 8.06
N ALA A 122 4.86 1.13 7.98
CA ALA A 122 6.14 1.04 7.27
C ALA A 122 6.00 1.42 5.80
N VAL A 123 4.97 0.91 5.10
CA VAL A 123 4.70 1.26 3.69
C VAL A 123 4.41 2.75 3.54
N VAL A 124 3.55 3.34 4.40
CA VAL A 124 3.24 4.78 4.37
C VAL A 124 4.51 5.61 4.58
N GLY A 125 5.32 5.26 5.59
CA GLY A 125 6.60 5.94 5.86
C GLY A 125 7.58 5.82 4.68
N PHE A 126 7.68 4.64 4.09
CA PHE A 126 8.54 4.37 2.95
C PHE A 126 8.14 5.18 1.71
N VAL A 127 6.87 5.14 1.30
CA VAL A 127 6.35 5.89 0.14
C VAL A 127 6.64 7.38 0.29
N ARG A 128 6.33 7.97 1.43
CA ARG A 128 6.57 9.40 1.70
C ARG A 128 8.05 9.78 1.69
N SER A 129 8.91 8.86 2.05
CA SER A 129 10.36 9.10 2.11
C SER A 129 11.06 8.90 0.78
N ILE A 130 10.61 7.92 -0.03
CA ILE A 130 11.26 7.59 -1.30
C ILE A 130 10.79 8.44 -2.47
N ALA A 131 9.56 8.93 -2.44
CA ALA A 131 8.97 9.71 -3.54
C ALA A 131 9.82 10.92 -3.98
N PRO A 132 10.35 11.76 -3.09
CA PRO A 132 11.21 12.89 -3.51
C PRO A 132 12.53 12.45 -4.18
N VAL A 133 12.97 11.21 -3.92
CA VAL A 133 14.26 10.70 -4.42
C VAL A 133 14.12 10.07 -5.80
N LEU A 134 12.92 9.58 -6.16
CA LEU A 134 12.69 8.81 -7.38
C LEU A 134 12.19 9.64 -8.57
N ALA A 135 12.08 10.97 -8.45
CA ALA A 135 11.66 11.76 -9.60
C ALA A 135 12.53 11.46 -10.84
N PRO A 136 11.95 11.30 -12.04
CA PRO A 136 10.57 11.61 -12.40
C PRO A 136 9.54 10.51 -12.15
N ILE A 137 9.90 9.36 -11.57
CA ILE A 137 8.94 8.31 -11.20
C ILE A 137 8.09 8.83 -10.02
N LYS A 138 6.76 8.85 -10.17
CA LYS A 138 5.84 9.17 -9.08
C LYS A 138 5.60 7.93 -8.22
N VAL A 139 5.58 8.10 -6.91
CA VAL A 139 5.28 7.01 -5.96
C VAL A 139 4.22 7.48 -5.00
N ASN A 140 3.02 6.87 -5.03
CA ASN A 140 1.91 7.18 -4.14
C ASN A 140 1.41 5.91 -3.43
N ALA A 141 0.63 6.07 -2.38
CA ALA A 141 -0.02 4.97 -1.69
C ALA A 141 -1.54 5.15 -1.68
N ILE A 142 -2.29 4.06 -1.78
CA ILE A 142 -3.69 4.03 -1.38
C ILE A 142 -3.81 3.42 0.00
N CYS A 143 -4.73 3.94 0.80
CA CYS A 143 -4.95 3.57 2.19
C CYS A 143 -6.43 3.17 2.39
N PRO A 144 -6.87 1.99 1.90
CA PRO A 144 -8.24 1.55 2.06
C PRO A 144 -8.62 1.30 3.51
N GLY A 145 -9.89 1.57 3.83
CA GLY A 145 -10.56 1.04 5.00
C GLY A 145 -10.88 -0.44 4.85
N ILE A 146 -11.93 -0.89 5.52
CA ILE A 146 -12.36 -2.28 5.47
C ILE A 146 -13.05 -2.54 4.13
N ALA A 147 -12.48 -3.44 3.32
CA ALA A 147 -12.99 -3.79 2.00
C ALA A 147 -13.59 -5.19 1.97
N ASP A 148 -14.67 -5.36 1.22
CA ASP A 148 -15.35 -6.64 1.02
C ASP A 148 -14.53 -7.56 0.10
N THR A 149 -13.63 -8.30 0.71
CA THR A 149 -12.69 -9.21 0.03
C THR A 149 -12.55 -10.50 0.84
N PRO A 150 -12.01 -11.60 0.24
CA PRO A 150 -11.72 -12.82 0.98
C PRO A 150 -10.75 -12.63 2.17
N MET A 151 -9.98 -11.54 2.20
CA MET A 151 -9.14 -11.21 3.35
C MET A 151 -9.98 -10.94 4.61
N LEU A 152 -11.19 -10.40 4.46
CA LEU A 152 -12.11 -10.12 5.56
C LEU A 152 -12.70 -11.39 6.19
N ASP A 153 -12.68 -12.52 5.48
CA ASP A 153 -13.18 -13.80 6.00
C ASP A 153 -12.25 -14.42 7.05
N GLN A 154 -11.03 -13.88 7.17
CA GLN A 154 -10.07 -14.35 8.16
C GLN A 154 -10.46 -13.87 9.57
N HIS A 155 -10.28 -14.73 10.57
CA HIS A 155 -10.52 -14.45 11.99
C HIS A 155 -11.97 -14.01 12.34
N GLY A 156 -12.98 -14.37 11.52
CA GLY A 156 -14.38 -13.98 11.76
C GLY A 156 -14.63 -12.48 11.68
N GLN A 157 -13.76 -11.74 10.97
CA GLN A 157 -13.90 -10.29 10.89
C GLN A 157 -15.13 -9.86 10.08
N ARG A 158 -15.53 -10.63 9.06
CA ARG A 158 -16.72 -10.33 8.27
C ARG A 158 -17.96 -10.25 9.15
N GLU A 159 -18.21 -11.28 9.95
CA GLU A 159 -19.36 -11.35 10.84
C GLU A 159 -19.35 -10.19 11.85
N LEU A 160 -18.19 -9.86 12.40
CA LEU A 160 -18.03 -8.74 13.32
C LEU A 160 -18.46 -7.39 12.70
N PHE A 161 -18.06 -7.12 11.45
CA PHE A 161 -18.43 -5.87 10.78
C PHE A 161 -19.88 -5.85 10.30
N GLU A 162 -20.42 -6.99 9.85
CA GLU A 162 -21.82 -7.14 9.46
C GLU A 162 -22.77 -6.94 10.66
N GLU A 163 -22.48 -7.58 11.80
CA GLU A 163 -23.25 -7.42 13.04
C GLU A 163 -23.22 -5.97 13.57
N ALA A 164 -22.08 -5.29 13.40
CA ALA A 164 -21.95 -3.89 13.77
C ALA A 164 -22.62 -2.93 12.77
N GLY A 165 -23.13 -3.41 11.63
CA GLY A 165 -23.65 -2.56 10.55
C GLY A 165 -22.58 -1.63 9.97
N PHE A 166 -21.31 -2.04 10.00
CA PHE A 166 -20.19 -1.22 9.54
C PHE A 166 -20.13 -1.23 7.99
N PRO A 167 -20.10 -0.08 7.34
CA PRO A 167 -20.07 -0.04 5.89
C PRO A 167 -18.73 -0.56 5.34
N LEU A 168 -18.79 -1.48 4.38
CA LEU A 168 -17.63 -2.03 3.70
C LEU A 168 -17.40 -1.31 2.38
N LEU A 169 -16.12 -1.11 2.01
CA LEU A 169 -15.74 -0.70 0.67
C LEU A 169 -15.95 -1.83 -0.31
N GLN A 170 -16.52 -1.54 -1.47
CA GLN A 170 -16.47 -2.48 -2.59
C GLN A 170 -15.08 -2.42 -3.24
N PRO A 171 -14.54 -3.56 -3.74
CA PRO A 171 -13.25 -3.58 -4.42
C PRO A 171 -13.10 -2.56 -5.54
N GLU A 172 -14.20 -2.25 -6.24
CA GLU A 172 -14.26 -1.27 -7.32
C GLU A 172 -14.04 0.16 -6.82
N GLU A 173 -14.48 0.51 -5.62
CA GLU A 173 -14.23 1.83 -5.02
C GLU A 173 -12.74 2.01 -4.72
N VAL A 174 -12.08 0.95 -4.29
CA VAL A 174 -10.62 0.94 -4.06
C VAL A 174 -9.86 1.02 -5.39
N ALA A 175 -10.34 0.34 -6.43
CA ALA A 175 -9.76 0.40 -7.76
C ALA A 175 -9.89 1.81 -8.38
N GLU A 176 -11.01 2.50 -8.16
CA GLU A 176 -11.17 3.89 -8.58
C GLU A 176 -10.21 4.82 -7.83
N ALA A 177 -10.06 4.66 -6.53
CA ALA A 177 -9.10 5.42 -5.74
C ALA A 177 -7.65 5.19 -6.20
N MET A 178 -7.30 3.96 -6.55
CA MET A 178 -5.99 3.62 -7.14
C MET A 178 -5.79 4.38 -8.47
N TRP A 179 -6.80 4.41 -9.32
CA TRP A 179 -6.75 5.15 -10.58
C TRP A 179 -6.57 6.66 -10.38
N LEU A 180 -7.31 7.26 -9.45
CA LEU A 180 -7.17 8.68 -9.10
C LEU A 180 -5.76 8.98 -8.56
N ALA A 181 -5.24 8.15 -7.66
CA ALA A 181 -3.89 8.30 -7.12
C ALA A 181 -2.80 8.12 -8.18
N ALA A 182 -3.01 7.24 -9.18
CA ALA A 182 -2.07 7.01 -10.27
C ALA A 182 -1.99 8.22 -11.22
N ASN A 183 -3.09 8.94 -11.41
CA ASN A 183 -3.20 10.12 -12.26
C ASN A 183 -2.98 11.45 -11.51
N SER A 184 -2.69 11.40 -10.20
CA SER A 184 -2.35 12.61 -9.45
C SER A 184 -1.05 13.24 -9.96
N GLU A 185 -0.99 14.58 -9.90
CA GLU A 185 0.26 15.30 -10.15
C GLU A 185 1.25 15.18 -8.97
N GLY A 186 0.76 14.79 -7.79
CA GLY A 186 1.56 14.63 -6.58
C GLY A 186 2.38 13.36 -6.56
N SER A 187 3.42 13.35 -5.72
CA SER A 187 4.23 12.17 -5.38
C SER A 187 4.47 12.14 -3.87
N GLY A 188 4.45 10.96 -3.26
CA GLY A 188 4.52 10.78 -1.81
C GLY A 188 3.16 10.92 -1.12
N GLU A 189 2.07 10.99 -1.89
CA GLU A 189 0.73 11.08 -1.37
C GLU A 189 0.22 9.73 -0.84
N CYS A 190 -0.53 9.79 0.26
CA CYS A 190 -1.23 8.63 0.82
C CYS A 190 -2.73 8.90 0.75
N TRP A 191 -3.43 8.24 -0.17
CA TRP A 191 -4.84 8.47 -0.46
C TRP A 191 -5.72 7.62 0.44
N PHE A 192 -6.48 8.24 1.36
CA PHE A 192 -7.45 7.49 2.15
C PHE A 192 -8.66 7.12 1.29
N VAL A 193 -9.21 5.93 1.55
CA VAL A 193 -10.41 5.42 0.87
C VAL A 193 -11.38 4.91 1.93
N GLN A 194 -12.56 5.50 2.00
CA GLN A 194 -13.60 5.18 2.98
C GLN A 194 -14.98 5.16 2.32
N PRO A 195 -15.87 4.26 2.73
CA PRO A 195 -17.23 4.22 2.20
C PRO A 195 -17.94 5.58 2.31
N GLY A 196 -18.57 6.02 1.24
CA GLY A 196 -19.32 7.27 1.20
C GLY A 196 -18.47 8.54 1.27
N ARG A 197 -17.15 8.43 1.04
CA ARG A 197 -16.24 9.59 0.95
C ARG A 197 -15.45 9.56 -0.34
N GLU A 198 -15.26 10.72 -0.93
CA GLU A 198 -14.36 10.87 -2.06
C GLU A 198 -12.92 10.54 -1.63
N PRO A 199 -12.20 9.67 -2.36
CA PRO A 199 -10.80 9.41 -2.11
C PRO A 199 -9.96 10.69 -2.24
N ALA A 200 -9.06 10.92 -1.30
CA ALA A 200 -8.21 12.11 -1.32
C ALA A 200 -6.89 11.86 -0.57
N PRO A 201 -5.85 12.67 -0.86
CA PRO A 201 -4.60 12.63 -0.10
C PRO A 201 -4.83 12.95 1.38
N PHE A 202 -4.32 12.09 2.25
CA PHE A 202 -4.34 12.30 3.70
C PHE A 202 -3.37 13.40 4.10
N ARG A 203 -3.82 14.34 4.90
CA ARG A 203 -2.99 15.44 5.39
C ARG A 203 -2.29 15.05 6.69
N PHE A 204 -0.97 14.89 6.61
CA PHE A 204 -0.15 14.67 7.79
C PHE A 204 0.12 15.98 8.52
N ALA A 205 0.02 15.96 9.85
CA ALA A 205 0.44 17.09 10.66
C ALA A 205 1.98 17.22 10.62
N ASN A 206 2.48 18.44 10.49
CA ASN A 206 3.91 18.70 10.56
C ASN A 206 4.42 18.56 12.00
N VAL A 207 5.57 17.91 12.15
CA VAL A 207 6.30 17.89 13.41
C VAL A 207 6.91 19.30 13.63
N PRO A 208 6.75 19.91 14.82
CA PRO A 208 7.43 21.16 15.11
C PRO A 208 8.94 21.06 14.89
N GLY A 209 9.51 22.02 14.15
CA GLY A 209 10.96 22.08 13.95
C GLY A 209 11.71 22.32 15.27
N PRO A 210 13.03 22.01 15.32
CA PRO A 210 13.86 22.30 16.48
C PRO A 210 13.90 23.81 16.75
N ARG A 211 13.93 24.20 18.02
CA ARG A 211 14.07 25.60 18.45
C ARG A 211 15.48 25.80 19.03
N ARG A 212 16.19 26.83 18.56
CA ARG A 212 17.25 27.48 19.33
C ARG A 212 16.66 28.58 20.19
N ALA A 213 17.31 28.98 21.27
CA ALA A 213 16.84 30.07 22.14
C ALA A 213 16.60 31.32 21.27
N GLY A 214 15.32 31.68 21.08
CA GLY A 214 14.87 32.83 20.30
C GLY A 214 14.43 32.56 18.85
N ASP A 215 14.79 31.43 18.19
CA ASP A 215 14.47 31.18 16.79
C ASP A 215 13.92 29.78 16.52
N THR A 216 13.03 29.68 15.53
CA THR A 216 12.60 28.40 14.98
C THR A 216 13.61 27.97 13.89
N VAL A 217 14.34 26.90 14.11
CA VAL A 217 15.17 26.28 13.07
C VAL A 217 14.25 25.45 12.19
N GLY A 218 14.26 25.70 10.89
CA GLY A 218 13.42 24.97 9.91
C GLY A 218 13.72 23.47 9.84
N LEU A 219 12.96 22.76 9.00
CA LEU A 219 13.19 21.35 8.71
C LEU A 219 14.62 21.13 8.17
N PRO A 220 15.21 19.93 8.38
CA PRO A 220 16.48 19.60 7.76
C PRO A 220 16.44 19.82 6.24
N PRO A 221 17.56 20.23 5.59
CA PRO A 221 17.58 20.52 4.15
C PRO A 221 17.27 19.31 3.24
N ILE A 222 17.19 18.12 3.79
CA ILE A 222 16.79 16.89 3.11
C ILE A 222 15.27 16.64 3.12
N ALA A 223 14.49 17.53 3.72
CA ALA A 223 13.03 17.40 3.88
C ALA A 223 12.23 18.33 2.93
N THR A 224 12.86 18.87 1.89
CA THR A 224 12.21 19.73 0.88
C THR A 224 12.18 19.04 -0.47
#